data_6b6277521fc9158be40fbc535a8149b9
#
_entry.id   6b6277521fc9158be40fbc535a8149b9
#
_cell.length_a   1.000
_cell.length_b   1.000
_cell.length_c   1.000
_cell.angle_alpha   90.00
_cell.angle_beta   90.00
_cell.angle_gamma   90.00
#
_symmetry.space_group_name_H-M   'P 1'
#
loop_
_entity.id
_entity.type
_entity.pdbx_description
1 polymer ?
#
loop_
_entity_poly.entity_id
_entity_poly.type
_entity_poly.pdbx_seq_one_letter_code
_entity_poly.pdbx_strand_id
1 'polypeptide(L)'
;MITIDAKDKTLGRVASAAAKALLGKHSAAFAKNVVAQDGVTIINASRIKVTGEKNRDKEYIRYSGYPGGQKKETYAMLTTRRGEGEALRRAVLGMLPKNRLQAKRIKMLTIEK
;
A
#
# COMPACT_ATOMS: atom_id res chain seq x y z
N MET A 1 -11.06 -3.76 14.24
CA MET A 1 -9.96 -3.15 13.49
C MET A 1 -8.71 -4.02 13.62
N ILE A 2 -8.03 -4.26 12.52
CA ILE A 2 -6.85 -5.12 12.49
C ILE A 2 -5.61 -4.24 12.52
N THR A 3 -4.67 -4.53 13.43
CA THR A 3 -3.42 -3.78 13.56
C THR A 3 -2.27 -4.64 13.05
N ILE A 4 -1.45 -4.06 12.17
CA ILE A 4 -0.27 -4.71 11.59
C ILE A 4 0.96 -3.89 11.96
N ASP A 5 1.97 -4.54 12.55
CA ASP A 5 3.24 -3.89 12.87
C ASP A 5 4.21 -4.08 11.69
N ALA A 6 4.67 -2.97 11.13
CA ALA A 6 5.60 -2.95 10.00
C ALA A 6 7.07 -2.94 10.42
N LYS A 7 7.37 -2.86 11.72
CA LYS A 7 8.74 -2.78 12.21
C LYS A 7 9.57 -3.98 11.73
N ASP A 8 10.70 -3.70 11.10
CA ASP A 8 11.65 -4.70 10.61
C ASP A 8 11.09 -5.72 9.61
N LYS A 9 9.92 -5.44 9.04
CA LYS A 9 9.32 -6.29 8.01
C LYS A 9 9.51 -5.66 6.63
N THR A 10 9.52 -6.51 5.61
CA THR A 10 9.65 -6.04 4.22
C THR A 10 8.36 -5.38 3.75
N LEU A 11 8.50 -4.39 2.87
CA LEU A 11 7.37 -3.65 2.30
C LEU A 11 6.31 -4.56 1.68
N GLY A 12 6.74 -5.51 0.85
CA GLY A 12 5.83 -6.41 0.15
C GLY A 12 5.03 -7.31 1.08
N ARG A 13 5.66 -7.84 2.12
CA ARG A 13 4.98 -8.72 3.09
C ARG A 13 3.95 -7.97 3.92
N VAL A 14 4.27 -6.77 4.37
CA VAL A 14 3.32 -5.92 5.10
C VAL A 14 2.15 -5.56 4.19
N ALA A 15 2.42 -5.17 2.95
CA ALA A 15 1.39 -4.84 1.97
C ALA A 15 0.48 -6.03 1.67
N SER A 16 1.03 -7.24 1.53
CA SER A 16 0.24 -8.47 1.30
C SER A 16 -0.69 -8.76 2.48
N ALA A 17 -0.19 -8.67 3.70
CA ALA A 17 -1.00 -8.89 4.90
C ALA A 17 -2.14 -7.86 4.99
N ALA A 18 -1.84 -6.59 4.73
CA ALA A 18 -2.84 -5.52 4.73
C ALA A 18 -3.90 -5.72 3.65
N ALA A 19 -3.50 -6.11 2.44
CA ALA A 19 -4.43 -6.37 1.34
C ALA A 19 -5.38 -7.53 1.66
N LYS A 20 -4.87 -8.62 2.24
CA LYS A 20 -5.71 -9.75 2.67
C LYS A 20 -6.72 -9.32 3.73
N ALA A 21 -6.29 -8.52 4.69
CA ALA A 21 -7.16 -8.02 5.75
C ALA A 21 -8.25 -7.09 5.20
N LEU A 22 -7.90 -6.20 4.27
CA LEU A 22 -8.85 -5.30 3.62
C LEU A 22 -9.87 -6.06 2.75
N LEU A 23 -9.46 -7.17 2.13
CA LEU A 23 -10.38 -8.03 1.38
C LEU A 23 -11.34 -8.80 2.30
N GLY A 24 -10.99 -8.96 3.57
CA GLY A 24 -11.81 -9.70 4.51
C GLY A 24 -11.63 -11.22 4.45
N LYS A 25 -10.54 -11.72 3.86
CA LYS A 25 -10.30 -13.18 3.71
C LYS A 25 -10.10 -13.91 5.04
N HIS A 26 -9.88 -13.18 6.12
CA HIS A 26 -9.78 -13.76 7.48
C HIS A 26 -11.15 -14.11 8.09
N SER A 27 -12.24 -13.64 7.48
CA SER A 27 -13.60 -13.83 7.99
C SER A 27 -14.36 -14.86 7.18
N ALA A 28 -15.21 -15.65 7.88
CA ALA A 28 -16.12 -16.59 7.21
C ALA A 28 -17.20 -15.87 6.38
N ALA A 29 -17.47 -14.60 6.68
CA ALA A 29 -18.41 -13.77 5.93
C ALA A 29 -17.83 -13.16 4.66
N PHE A 30 -16.66 -13.60 4.22
CA PHE A 30 -16.00 -13.10 3.02
C PHE A 30 -16.87 -13.24 1.77
N ALA A 31 -17.04 -12.15 1.02
CA ALA A 31 -17.69 -12.15 -0.28
C ALA A 31 -16.94 -11.18 -1.21
N LYS A 32 -16.79 -11.56 -2.47
CA LYS A 32 -16.04 -10.75 -3.45
C LYS A 32 -16.69 -9.40 -3.75
N ASN A 33 -18.00 -9.32 -3.64
CA ASN A 33 -18.79 -8.12 -3.98
C ASN A 33 -19.11 -7.24 -2.77
N VAL A 34 -18.59 -7.54 -1.61
CA VAL A 34 -18.86 -6.81 -0.38
C VAL A 34 -17.54 -6.29 0.21
N VAL A 35 -17.54 -5.04 0.66
CA VAL A 35 -16.41 -4.45 1.37
C VAL A 35 -16.43 -4.95 2.82
N ALA A 36 -15.30 -5.47 3.31
CA ALA A 36 -15.17 -5.85 4.71
C ALA A 36 -15.37 -4.64 5.61
N GLN A 37 -16.00 -4.85 6.75
CA GLN A 37 -16.27 -3.76 7.70
C GLN A 37 -15.07 -3.42 8.58
N ASP A 38 -14.10 -4.33 8.69
CA ASP A 38 -12.92 -4.15 9.52
C ASP A 38 -11.90 -3.26 8.82
N GLY A 39 -11.56 -2.14 9.45
CA GLY A 39 -10.44 -1.31 9.01
C GLY A 39 -9.09 -1.94 9.36
N VAL A 40 -8.05 -1.50 8.68
CA VAL A 40 -6.68 -1.97 8.91
C VAL A 40 -5.81 -0.78 9.30
N THR A 41 -5.06 -0.92 10.39
CA THR A 41 -4.09 0.08 10.83
C THR A 41 -2.69 -0.53 10.76
N ILE A 42 -1.78 0.14 10.09
CA ILE A 42 -0.36 -0.25 10.03
C ILE A 42 0.42 0.73 10.89
N ILE A 43 1.17 0.20 11.85
CA ILE A 43 2.02 1.01 12.76
C ILE A 43 3.49 0.82 12.40
N ASN A 44 4.32 1.76 12.84
CA ASN A 44 5.78 1.76 12.62
C ASN A 44 6.18 1.71 11.14
N ALA A 45 5.43 2.41 10.27
CA ALA A 45 5.72 2.43 8.83
C ALA A 45 7.10 3.02 8.51
N SER A 46 7.62 3.93 9.33
CA SER A 46 8.96 4.50 9.16
C SER A 46 10.10 3.49 9.33
N ARG A 47 9.83 2.36 9.97
CA ARG A 47 10.83 1.30 10.23
C ARG A 47 10.71 0.12 9.28
N ILE A 48 10.00 0.29 8.18
CA ILE A 48 9.84 -0.75 7.17
C ILE A 48 11.16 -0.98 6.42
N LYS A 49 11.44 -2.24 6.07
CA LYS A 49 12.64 -2.59 5.32
C LYS A 49 12.35 -2.70 3.82
N VAL A 50 13.28 -2.24 3.02
CA VAL A 50 13.28 -2.40 1.57
C VAL A 50 14.55 -3.15 1.17
N THR A 51 14.40 -4.31 0.56
CA THR A 51 15.52 -5.18 0.20
C THR A 51 16.18 -4.77 -1.13
N GLY A 52 17.47 -5.07 -1.27
CA GLY A 52 18.22 -4.81 -2.50
C GLY A 52 18.40 -3.33 -2.81
N GLU A 53 18.49 -3.01 -4.08
CA GLU A 53 18.75 -1.66 -4.60
C GLU A 53 17.46 -0.89 -4.92
N LYS A 54 16.33 -1.26 -4.33
CA LYS A 54 15.04 -0.65 -4.64
C LYS A 54 14.97 0.85 -4.37
N ASN A 55 15.76 1.36 -3.43
CA ASN A 55 15.84 2.80 -3.18
C ASN A 55 16.22 3.59 -4.43
N ARG A 56 17.09 3.01 -5.30
CA ARG A 56 17.55 3.63 -6.54
C ARG A 56 16.81 3.13 -7.76
N ASP A 57 16.48 1.83 -7.79
CA ASP A 57 16.00 1.14 -9.00
C ASP A 57 14.49 1.16 -9.14
N LYS A 58 13.75 1.15 -8.01
CA LYS A 58 12.29 1.19 -8.09
C LYS A 58 11.82 2.57 -8.51
N GLU A 59 11.09 2.62 -9.64
CA GLU A 59 10.53 3.84 -10.18
C GLU A 59 9.00 3.85 -10.10
N TYR A 60 8.44 4.98 -9.70
CA TYR A 60 7.01 5.25 -9.75
C TYR A 60 6.75 6.17 -10.93
N ILE A 61 6.01 5.65 -11.91
CA ILE A 61 5.75 6.34 -13.17
C ILE A 61 4.31 6.84 -13.17
N ARG A 62 4.13 8.07 -13.60
CA ARG A 62 2.81 8.67 -13.81
C ARG A 62 2.80 9.44 -15.11
N TYR A 63 1.62 9.53 -15.69
CA TYR A 63 1.45 10.16 -17.00
C TYR A 63 0.23 11.07 -16.96
N SER A 64 0.42 12.34 -17.38
CA SER A 64 -0.66 13.34 -17.35
C SER A 64 -1.61 13.28 -18.54
N GLY A 65 -1.27 12.49 -19.59
CA GLY A 65 -2.03 12.41 -20.84
C GLY A 65 -1.60 13.43 -21.90
N TYR A 66 -0.67 14.32 -21.59
CA TYR A 66 -0.14 15.31 -22.53
C TYR A 66 1.22 14.88 -23.07
N PRO A 67 1.63 15.34 -24.29
CA PRO A 67 2.98 15.08 -24.79
C PRO A 67 4.03 15.53 -23.79
N GLY A 68 5.00 14.64 -23.49
CA GLY A 68 6.04 14.90 -22.50
C GLY A 68 5.57 14.87 -21.04
N GLY A 69 4.35 14.42 -20.78
CA GLY A 69 3.76 14.39 -19.45
C GLY A 69 4.14 13.21 -18.55
N GLN A 70 5.00 12.30 -19.03
CA GLN A 70 5.48 11.20 -18.22
C GLN A 70 6.47 11.68 -17.16
N LYS A 71 6.20 11.35 -15.90
CA LYS A 71 7.08 11.69 -14.79
C LYS A 71 7.50 10.41 -14.08
N LYS A 72 8.77 10.35 -13.71
CA LYS A 72 9.37 9.22 -12.99
C LYS A 72 9.88 9.71 -11.64
N GLU A 73 9.70 8.89 -10.62
CA GLU A 73 10.15 9.18 -9.27
C GLU A 73 10.70 7.89 -8.66
N THR A 74 11.91 7.94 -8.08
CA THR A 74 12.49 6.78 -7.40
C THR A 74 11.85 6.57 -6.03
N TYR A 75 12.03 5.38 -5.45
CA TYR A 75 11.55 5.09 -4.11
C TYR A 75 12.11 6.08 -3.08
N ALA A 76 13.42 6.38 -3.16
CA ALA A 76 14.05 7.33 -2.26
C ALA A 76 13.45 8.74 -2.36
N MET A 77 13.16 9.20 -3.58
CA MET A 77 12.52 10.50 -3.80
C MET A 77 11.10 10.54 -3.26
N LEU A 78 10.34 9.47 -3.46
CA LEU A 78 8.97 9.38 -2.95
C LEU A 78 8.93 9.41 -1.42
N THR A 79 9.79 8.64 -0.76
CA THR A 79 9.82 8.57 0.70
C THR A 79 10.32 9.87 1.33
N THR A 80 11.22 10.59 0.66
CA THR A 80 11.66 11.92 1.09
C THR A 80 10.53 12.93 0.99
N ARG A 81 9.73 12.86 -0.05
CA ARG A 81 8.64 13.81 -0.31
C ARG A 81 7.39 13.50 0.53
N ARG A 82 7.00 12.24 0.64
CA ARG A 82 5.73 11.84 1.28
C ARG A 82 5.87 10.82 2.41
N GLY A 83 7.06 10.31 2.68
CA GLY A 83 7.31 9.30 3.70
C GLY A 83 7.04 7.87 3.23
N GLU A 84 7.46 6.91 4.03
CA GLU A 84 7.33 5.48 3.75
C GLU A 84 5.88 5.01 3.70
N GLY A 85 4.99 5.70 4.40
CA GLY A 85 3.56 5.39 4.40
C GLY A 85 2.93 5.49 3.03
N GLU A 86 3.36 6.44 2.20
CA GLU A 86 2.85 6.58 0.83
C GLU A 86 3.30 5.42 -0.06
N ALA A 87 4.56 4.98 0.07
CA ALA A 87 5.05 3.82 -0.66
C ALA A 87 4.27 2.55 -0.28
N LEU A 88 4.02 2.37 1.01
CA LEU A 88 3.24 1.26 1.53
C LEU A 88 1.80 1.28 1.02
N ARG A 89 1.17 2.45 1.03
CA ARG A 89 -0.19 2.63 0.51
C ARG A 89 -0.28 2.25 -0.97
N ARG A 90 0.69 2.66 -1.78
CA ARG A 90 0.74 2.31 -3.20
C ARG A 90 0.93 0.81 -3.42
N ALA A 91 1.75 0.16 -2.58
CA ALA A 91 1.94 -1.28 -2.64
C ALA A 91 0.63 -2.03 -2.32
N VAL A 92 -0.09 -1.62 -1.29
CA VAL A 92 -1.39 -2.20 -0.93
C VAL A 92 -2.40 -1.99 -2.06
N LEU A 93 -2.46 -0.79 -2.62
CA LEU A 93 -3.37 -0.46 -3.71
C LEU A 93 -3.11 -1.35 -4.94
N GLY A 94 -1.85 -1.61 -5.27
CA GLY A 94 -1.49 -2.50 -6.37
C GLY A 94 -1.85 -3.97 -6.12
N MET A 95 -1.97 -4.38 -4.85
CA MET A 95 -2.32 -5.75 -4.48
C MET A 95 -3.83 -5.98 -4.32
N LEU A 96 -4.62 -4.91 -4.23
CA LEU A 96 -6.07 -5.01 -4.20
C LEU A 96 -6.62 -5.24 -5.61
N PRO A 97 -7.76 -5.98 -5.74
CA PRO A 97 -8.41 -6.13 -7.05
C PRO A 97 -8.77 -4.79 -7.66
N LYS A 98 -8.50 -4.64 -8.95
CA LYS A 98 -8.80 -3.40 -9.70
C LYS A 98 -10.26 -3.37 -10.12
N ASN A 99 -11.13 -2.95 -9.21
CA ASN A 99 -12.55 -2.80 -9.44
C ASN A 99 -13.07 -1.57 -8.70
N ARG A 100 -14.38 -1.29 -8.82
CA ARG A 100 -14.99 -0.12 -8.18
C ARG A 100 -14.92 -0.13 -6.65
N LEU A 101 -14.73 -1.29 -6.02
CA LEU A 101 -14.62 -1.41 -4.57
C LEU A 101 -13.21 -1.08 -4.04
N GLN A 102 -12.22 -1.02 -4.92
CA GLN A 102 -10.84 -0.72 -4.53
C GLN A 102 -10.73 0.63 -3.81
N ALA A 103 -11.39 1.65 -4.30
CA ALA A 103 -11.38 2.98 -3.70
C ALA A 103 -11.99 2.97 -2.28
N LYS A 104 -13.03 2.20 -2.07
CA LYS A 104 -13.66 2.05 -0.75
C LYS A 104 -12.74 1.29 0.21
N ARG A 105 -12.11 0.22 -0.27
CA ARG A 105 -11.20 -0.60 0.54
C ARG A 105 -9.97 0.19 0.98
N ILE A 106 -9.36 0.96 0.08
CA ILE A 106 -8.15 1.73 0.43
C ILE A 106 -8.44 2.85 1.44
N LYS A 107 -9.64 3.37 1.48
CA LYS A 107 -10.04 4.36 2.49
C LYS A 107 -10.08 3.79 3.91
N MET A 108 -10.20 2.48 4.04
CA MET A 108 -10.22 1.80 5.34
C MET A 108 -8.81 1.50 5.87
N LEU A 109 -7.78 1.84 5.09
CA LEU A 109 -6.39 1.68 5.51
C LEU A 109 -5.89 2.94 6.19
N THR A 110 -5.40 2.79 7.42
CA THR A 110 -4.72 3.85 8.17
C THR A 110 -3.26 3.46 8.34
N ILE A 111 -2.35 4.38 8.08
CA ILE A 111 -0.91 4.14 8.21
C ILE A 111 -0.34 5.16 9.20
N GLU A 112 0.29 4.66 10.25
CA GLU A 112 0.96 5.46 11.28
C GLU A 112 2.48 5.26 11.19
N LYS A 113 3.22 6.34 11.44
CA LYS A 113 4.69 6.33 11.35
C LYS A 113 5.35 5.37 12.33
#